data_8ff973b977af9ba1e78350784dac32cd
#
_entry.id   8ff973b977af9ba1e78350784dac32cd
#
_cell.length_a   1.000
_cell.length_b   1.000
_cell.length_c   1.000
_cell.angle_alpha   90.00
_cell.angle_beta   90.00
_cell.angle_gamma   90.00
#
_symmetry.space_group_name_H-M   'P 1'
#
loop_
_entity.id
_entity.type
_entity.pdbx_description
1 polymer ?
#
loop_
_entity_poly.entity_id
_entity_poly.type
_entity_poly.pdbx_seq_one_letter_code
_entity_poly.pdbx_strand_id
1 'polypeptide(L)'
;MTKQEAYSSSLYLGVCAALLSLLFTNQNHIIGFSLLSTFGGYLFLRKQSAKSYLPAMAGAVALLIWKFSMIHILLVGISSLLCVMYQLPYGVSLRNNGILKPISIAFAWTLNTVLLASADQFEFIPNDHSVIFSTLSVFTLTFILALYYDLKDSAEEEHKNSFAVKIGIRYSFRVAIISMVTLILFGIFYFDGITKETVALSGATVYMLFIHSKILNGKGSTYIIDSCFIVYALIFLAFKHLIQ
;
A
#
# COMPACT_ATOMS: atom_id res chain seq x y z
N MET A 1 -5.01 0.63 21.29
CA MET A 1 -5.68 1.50 20.28
C MET A 1 -7.17 1.55 20.58
N THR A 2 -7.76 2.75 20.72
CA THR A 2 -9.20 2.92 20.96
C THR A 2 -10.00 2.56 19.69
N LYS A 3 -11.31 2.30 19.84
CA LYS A 3 -12.21 2.03 18.69
C LYS A 3 -12.22 3.21 17.72
N GLN A 4 -12.21 4.44 18.23
CA GLN A 4 -12.19 5.66 17.41
C GLN A 4 -10.89 5.80 16.59
N GLU A 5 -9.75 5.52 17.21
CA GLU A 5 -8.46 5.51 16.51
C GLU A 5 -8.40 4.43 15.42
N ALA A 6 -8.99 3.25 15.68
CA ALA A 6 -9.06 2.19 14.67
C ALA A 6 -9.89 2.62 13.45
N TYR A 7 -11.01 3.30 13.68
CA TYR A 7 -11.85 3.81 12.60
C TYR A 7 -11.17 4.91 11.79
N SER A 8 -10.65 5.95 12.47
CA SER A 8 -10.04 7.10 11.79
C SER A 8 -8.82 6.69 10.98
N SER A 9 -7.96 5.84 11.52
CA SER A 9 -6.77 5.37 10.78
C SER A 9 -7.11 4.37 9.66
N SER A 10 -8.18 3.55 9.81
CA SER A 10 -8.64 2.69 8.71
C SER A 10 -9.26 3.50 7.58
N LEU A 11 -10.05 4.54 7.91
CA LEU A 11 -10.62 5.46 6.91
C LEU A 11 -9.51 6.21 6.16
N TYR A 12 -8.49 6.68 6.88
CA TYR A 12 -7.35 7.36 6.28
C TYR A 12 -6.62 6.47 5.27
N LEU A 13 -6.38 5.19 5.60
CA LEU A 13 -5.81 4.21 4.67
C LEU A 13 -6.73 3.94 3.48
N GLY A 14 -8.05 3.89 3.69
CA GLY A 14 -9.03 3.81 2.59
C GLY A 14 -8.91 4.97 1.62
N VAL A 15 -8.78 6.21 2.14
CA VAL A 15 -8.55 7.41 1.32
C VAL A 15 -7.22 7.32 0.57
N CYS A 16 -6.15 6.87 1.21
CA CYS A 16 -4.86 6.65 0.54
C CYS A 16 -4.98 5.67 -0.63
N ALA A 17 -5.69 4.54 -0.44
CA ALA A 17 -5.92 3.56 -1.49
C ALA A 17 -6.75 4.13 -2.65
N ALA A 18 -7.80 4.89 -2.35
CA ALA A 18 -8.60 5.57 -3.36
C ALA A 18 -7.79 6.58 -4.18
N LEU A 19 -6.94 7.38 -3.53
CA LEU A 19 -6.03 8.31 -4.20
C LEU A 19 -5.04 7.59 -5.10
N LEU A 20 -4.44 6.49 -4.63
CA LEU A 20 -3.54 5.69 -5.48
C LEU A 20 -4.28 5.10 -6.69
N SER A 21 -5.49 4.58 -6.51
CA SER A 21 -6.29 4.05 -7.62
C SER A 21 -6.66 5.14 -8.63
N LEU A 22 -6.94 6.36 -8.17
CA LEU A 22 -7.24 7.52 -9.04
C LEU A 22 -6.08 7.85 -10.01
N LEU A 23 -4.84 7.50 -9.67
CA LEU A 23 -3.69 7.74 -10.57
C LEU A 23 -3.78 6.90 -11.85
N PHE A 24 -4.39 5.72 -11.77
CA PHE A 24 -4.39 4.70 -12.82
C PHE A 24 -5.74 4.52 -13.51
N THR A 25 -6.83 5.04 -12.92
CA THR A 25 -8.17 4.94 -13.51
C THR A 25 -9.01 6.17 -13.21
N ASN A 26 -9.93 6.49 -14.13
CA ASN A 26 -10.96 7.50 -13.93
C ASN A 26 -12.33 6.85 -13.57
N GLN A 27 -12.36 5.54 -13.35
CA GLN A 27 -13.58 4.80 -13.07
C GLN A 27 -13.95 4.90 -11.59
N ASN A 28 -14.98 5.68 -11.27
CA ASN A 28 -15.41 5.94 -9.89
C ASN A 28 -15.74 4.67 -9.09
N HIS A 29 -16.21 3.61 -9.74
CA HIS A 29 -16.51 2.34 -9.05
C HIS A 29 -15.26 1.61 -8.55
N ILE A 30 -14.14 1.69 -9.29
CA ILE A 30 -12.85 1.10 -8.87
C ILE A 30 -12.28 1.91 -7.70
N ILE A 31 -12.31 3.24 -7.81
CA ILE A 31 -11.86 4.13 -6.74
C ILE A 31 -12.70 3.89 -5.46
N GLY A 32 -14.02 3.81 -5.61
CA GLY A 32 -14.94 3.52 -4.51
C GLY A 32 -14.71 2.13 -3.91
N PHE A 33 -14.43 1.11 -4.74
CA PHE A 33 -14.07 -0.22 -4.28
C PHE A 33 -12.77 -0.21 -3.47
N SER A 34 -11.71 0.44 -3.97
CA SER A 34 -10.41 0.53 -3.28
C SER A 34 -10.55 1.21 -1.91
N LEU A 35 -11.39 2.26 -1.81
CA LEU A 35 -11.71 2.90 -0.53
C LEU A 35 -12.40 1.94 0.43
N LEU A 36 -13.51 1.34 0.00
CA LEU A 36 -14.36 0.52 0.86
C LEU A 36 -13.67 -0.79 1.27
N SER A 37 -13.00 -1.47 0.34
CA SER A 37 -12.28 -2.72 0.60
C SER A 37 -11.11 -2.50 1.55
N THR A 38 -10.34 -1.42 1.38
CA THR A 38 -9.23 -1.09 2.27
C THR A 38 -9.73 -0.68 3.65
N PHE A 39 -10.71 0.21 3.72
CA PHE A 39 -11.32 0.61 5.01
C PHE A 39 -11.89 -0.58 5.77
N GLY A 40 -12.75 -1.39 5.13
CA GLY A 40 -13.35 -2.57 5.74
C GLY A 40 -12.33 -3.65 6.09
N GLY A 41 -11.35 -3.89 5.20
CA GLY A 41 -10.27 -4.84 5.40
C GLY A 41 -9.40 -4.48 6.61
N TYR A 42 -9.03 -3.22 6.78
CA TYR A 42 -8.27 -2.79 7.96
C TYR A 42 -9.06 -2.86 9.26
N LEU A 43 -10.36 -2.56 9.25
CA LEU A 43 -11.21 -2.78 10.43
C LEU A 43 -11.29 -4.26 10.80
N PHE A 44 -11.40 -5.15 9.80
CA PHE A 44 -11.35 -6.60 10.00
C PHE A 44 -9.99 -7.04 10.57
N LEU A 45 -8.88 -6.62 9.96
CA LEU A 45 -7.52 -6.96 10.40
C LEU A 45 -7.22 -6.47 11.84
N ARG A 46 -7.85 -5.38 12.25
CA ARG A 46 -7.77 -4.84 13.62
C ARG A 46 -8.77 -5.48 14.59
N LYS A 47 -9.39 -6.59 14.20
CA LYS A 47 -10.35 -7.35 15.02
C LYS A 47 -11.50 -6.49 15.56
N GLN A 48 -11.93 -5.48 14.79
CA GLN A 48 -13.12 -4.72 15.13
C GLN A 48 -14.40 -5.59 14.99
N SER A 49 -15.50 -5.18 15.63
CA SER A 49 -16.76 -5.94 15.56
C SER A 49 -17.28 -6.05 14.12
N ALA A 50 -17.95 -7.14 13.80
CA ALA A 50 -18.54 -7.37 12.47
C ALA A 50 -19.43 -6.21 12.01
N LYS A 51 -20.21 -5.60 12.93
CA LYS A 51 -21.02 -4.42 12.66
C LYS A 51 -20.22 -3.22 12.13
N SER A 52 -18.94 -3.19 12.38
CA SER A 52 -18.05 -2.08 11.99
C SER A 52 -17.52 -2.21 10.56
N TYR A 53 -17.15 -3.41 10.11
CA TYR A 53 -16.54 -3.61 8.79
C TYR A 53 -17.51 -4.17 7.74
N LEU A 54 -18.54 -4.93 8.15
CA LEU A 54 -19.48 -5.55 7.22
C LEU A 54 -20.17 -4.56 6.26
N PRO A 55 -20.61 -3.34 6.68
CA PRO A 55 -21.22 -2.41 5.74
C PRO A 55 -20.26 -1.98 4.61
N ALA A 56 -19.00 -1.71 4.93
CA ALA A 56 -17.99 -1.34 3.95
C ALA A 56 -17.66 -2.52 3.01
N MET A 57 -17.52 -3.71 3.56
CA MET A 57 -17.28 -4.93 2.77
C MET A 57 -18.47 -5.28 1.87
N ALA A 58 -19.70 -5.13 2.37
CA ALA A 58 -20.92 -5.34 1.57
C ALA A 58 -21.00 -4.32 0.40
N GLY A 59 -20.67 -3.05 0.66
CA GLY A 59 -20.58 -2.04 -0.39
C GLY A 59 -19.51 -2.38 -1.45
N ALA A 60 -18.33 -2.83 -1.02
CA ALA A 60 -17.28 -3.28 -1.93
C ALA A 60 -17.74 -4.49 -2.79
N VAL A 61 -18.35 -5.50 -2.16
CA VAL A 61 -18.91 -6.68 -2.87
C VAL A 61 -20.02 -6.27 -3.86
N ALA A 62 -20.88 -5.33 -3.49
CA ALA A 62 -21.93 -4.84 -4.39
C ALA A 62 -21.32 -4.18 -5.64
N LEU A 63 -20.27 -3.36 -5.49
CA LEU A 63 -19.55 -2.78 -6.63
C LEU A 63 -18.87 -3.86 -7.49
N LEU A 64 -18.28 -4.88 -6.86
CA LEU A 64 -17.64 -6.00 -7.54
C LEU A 64 -18.63 -6.76 -8.44
N ILE A 65 -19.81 -7.09 -7.92
CA ILE A 65 -20.84 -7.83 -8.66
C ILE A 65 -21.41 -7.00 -9.80
N TRP A 66 -21.57 -5.70 -9.61
CA TRP A 66 -22.29 -4.84 -10.55
C TRP A 66 -21.45 -4.39 -11.75
N LYS A 67 -20.15 -4.15 -11.55
CA LYS A 67 -19.34 -3.41 -12.56
C LYS A 67 -18.05 -4.09 -12.97
N PHE A 68 -17.61 -5.13 -12.27
CA PHE A 68 -16.27 -5.67 -12.47
C PHE A 68 -16.24 -6.85 -13.45
N SER A 69 -15.20 -6.91 -14.27
CA SER A 69 -14.91 -8.02 -15.17
C SER A 69 -14.28 -9.21 -14.41
N MET A 70 -14.12 -10.34 -15.08
CA MET A 70 -13.55 -11.56 -14.50
C MET A 70 -12.14 -11.34 -13.93
N ILE A 71 -11.33 -10.52 -14.59
CA ILE A 71 -9.96 -10.22 -14.13
C ILE A 71 -9.97 -9.45 -12.81
N HIS A 72 -10.88 -8.49 -12.65
CA HIS A 72 -11.04 -7.78 -11.39
C HIS A 72 -11.45 -8.73 -10.26
N ILE A 73 -12.37 -9.66 -10.53
CA ILE A 73 -12.80 -10.66 -9.54
C ILE A 73 -11.62 -11.54 -9.13
N LEU A 74 -10.78 -11.95 -10.07
CA LEU A 74 -9.57 -12.74 -9.80
C LEU A 74 -8.60 -11.97 -8.90
N LEU A 75 -8.29 -10.70 -9.21
CA LEU A 75 -7.38 -9.86 -8.44
C LEU A 75 -7.89 -9.63 -7.00
N VAL A 76 -9.19 -9.35 -6.87
CA VAL A 76 -9.85 -9.20 -5.56
C VAL A 76 -9.84 -10.53 -4.80
N GLY A 77 -10.05 -11.66 -5.48
CA GLY A 77 -9.98 -12.99 -4.87
C GLY A 77 -8.60 -13.28 -4.28
N ILE A 78 -7.53 -13.00 -5.03
CA ILE A 78 -6.14 -13.15 -4.56
C ILE A 78 -5.87 -12.24 -3.36
N SER A 79 -6.27 -10.97 -3.43
CA SER A 79 -6.09 -10.02 -2.33
C SER A 79 -6.85 -10.45 -1.07
N SER A 80 -8.08 -10.93 -1.23
CA SER A 80 -8.90 -11.44 -0.12
C SER A 80 -8.27 -12.69 0.52
N LEU A 81 -7.73 -13.60 -0.29
CA LEU A 81 -7.01 -14.78 0.20
C LEU A 81 -5.78 -14.37 1.03
N LEU A 82 -5.00 -13.37 0.58
CA LEU A 82 -3.88 -12.85 1.36
C LEU A 82 -4.34 -12.28 2.71
N CYS A 83 -5.45 -11.54 2.75
CA CYS A 83 -6.02 -11.02 4.00
C CYS A 83 -6.44 -12.14 4.96
N VAL A 84 -7.04 -13.21 4.44
CA VAL A 84 -7.40 -14.40 5.24
C VAL A 84 -6.14 -15.08 5.76
N MET A 85 -5.16 -15.36 4.91
CA MET A 85 -3.88 -15.98 5.30
C MET A 85 -3.12 -15.14 6.33
N TYR A 86 -3.28 -13.81 6.28
CA TYR A 86 -2.69 -12.92 7.28
C TYR A 86 -3.28 -13.10 8.67
N GLN A 87 -4.57 -13.50 8.78
CA GLN A 87 -5.32 -13.67 10.04
C GLN A 87 -5.36 -15.12 10.55
N LEU A 88 -4.84 -16.10 9.82
CA LEU A 88 -4.84 -17.51 10.23
C LEU A 88 -4.18 -17.69 11.60
N PRO A 89 -4.60 -18.71 12.40
CA PRO A 89 -4.01 -18.98 13.70
C PRO A 89 -2.53 -19.41 13.58
N TYR A 90 -1.85 -19.39 14.71
CA TYR A 90 -0.41 -19.62 14.87
C TYR A 90 0.13 -20.78 14.01
N GLY A 91 1.27 -20.51 13.36
CA GLY A 91 2.03 -21.48 12.55
C GLY A 91 1.91 -21.28 11.04
N VAL A 92 0.78 -20.78 10.55
CA VAL A 92 0.53 -20.56 9.11
C VAL A 92 0.30 -19.08 8.78
N SER A 93 0.20 -18.22 9.80
CA SER A 93 -0.10 -16.79 9.64
C SER A 93 1.06 -16.04 8.98
N LEU A 94 0.78 -15.33 7.90
CA LEU A 94 1.73 -14.39 7.29
C LEU A 94 2.14 -13.27 8.26
N ARG A 95 1.27 -12.92 9.21
CA ARG A 95 1.52 -11.90 10.24
C ARG A 95 2.71 -12.24 11.13
N ASN A 96 2.92 -13.52 11.43
CA ASN A 96 3.97 -13.99 12.34
C ASN A 96 5.30 -14.24 11.64
N ASN A 97 5.33 -14.18 10.31
CA ASN A 97 6.55 -14.37 9.54
C ASN A 97 7.21 -13.02 9.28
N GLY A 98 8.43 -12.82 9.78
CA GLY A 98 9.14 -11.55 9.77
C GLY A 98 9.31 -10.93 8.37
N ILE A 99 9.52 -11.74 7.32
CA ILE A 99 9.72 -11.29 5.93
C ILE A 99 8.42 -11.33 5.15
N LEU A 100 7.62 -12.40 5.29
CA LEU A 100 6.39 -12.55 4.51
C LEU A 100 5.33 -11.52 4.89
N LYS A 101 5.34 -11.03 6.13
CA LYS A 101 4.44 -9.98 6.61
C LYS A 101 4.50 -8.70 5.75
N PRO A 102 5.63 -7.99 5.63
CA PRO A 102 5.70 -6.77 4.81
C PRO A 102 5.49 -7.06 3.32
N ILE A 103 5.93 -8.22 2.81
CA ILE A 103 5.71 -8.63 1.42
C ILE A 103 4.21 -8.81 1.14
N SER A 104 3.49 -9.53 1.99
CA SER A 104 2.05 -9.77 1.79
C SER A 104 1.23 -8.48 1.86
N ILE A 105 1.58 -7.56 2.75
CA ILE A 105 0.95 -6.24 2.84
C ILE A 105 1.21 -5.46 1.54
N ALA A 106 2.47 -5.39 1.08
CA ALA A 106 2.83 -4.68 -0.14
C ALA A 106 2.11 -5.26 -1.36
N PHE A 107 2.04 -6.58 -1.46
CA PHE A 107 1.37 -7.26 -2.55
C PHE A 107 -0.15 -7.01 -2.55
N ALA A 108 -0.81 -7.12 -1.39
CA ALA A 108 -2.24 -6.83 -1.27
C ALA A 108 -2.58 -5.37 -1.64
N TRP A 109 -1.75 -4.41 -1.22
CA TRP A 109 -1.91 -3.01 -1.59
C TRP A 109 -1.76 -2.79 -3.09
N THR A 110 -0.73 -3.35 -3.70
CA THR A 110 -0.48 -3.23 -5.13
C THR A 110 -1.60 -3.84 -5.96
N LEU A 111 -2.11 -5.01 -5.54
CA LEU A 111 -3.28 -5.64 -6.17
C LEU A 111 -4.51 -4.73 -6.13
N ASN A 112 -4.83 -4.15 -4.97
CA ASN A 112 -6.04 -3.35 -4.77
C ASN A 112 -5.98 -1.94 -5.35
N THR A 113 -4.78 -1.40 -5.61
CA THR A 113 -4.64 -0.01 -6.07
C THR A 113 -4.18 0.07 -7.52
N VAL A 114 -3.02 -0.48 -7.86
CA VAL A 114 -2.45 -0.36 -9.21
C VAL A 114 -3.06 -1.38 -10.16
N LEU A 115 -2.94 -2.68 -9.82
CA LEU A 115 -3.34 -3.75 -10.74
C LEU A 115 -4.85 -3.77 -10.96
N LEU A 116 -5.65 -3.57 -9.91
CA LEU A 116 -7.11 -3.47 -10.05
C LEU A 116 -7.51 -2.26 -10.91
N ALA A 117 -6.87 -1.11 -10.69
CA ALA A 117 -7.16 0.10 -11.43
C ALA A 117 -6.72 0.07 -12.90
N SER A 118 -5.73 -0.75 -13.23
CA SER A 118 -5.22 -0.94 -14.59
C SER A 118 -5.80 -2.17 -15.28
N ALA A 119 -6.65 -2.94 -14.61
CA ALA A 119 -7.08 -4.26 -15.07
C ALA A 119 -7.78 -4.25 -16.43
N ASP A 120 -8.51 -3.19 -16.78
CA ASP A 120 -9.16 -3.05 -18.09
C ASP A 120 -8.16 -2.77 -19.24
N GLN A 121 -6.92 -2.41 -18.90
CA GLN A 121 -5.84 -2.18 -19.86
C GLN A 121 -4.99 -3.44 -20.10
N PHE A 122 -5.25 -4.53 -19.35
CA PHE A 122 -4.55 -5.79 -19.52
C PHE A 122 -5.10 -6.58 -20.72
N GLU A 123 -4.45 -6.49 -21.86
CA GLU A 123 -4.41 -7.57 -22.82
C GLU A 123 -3.40 -8.60 -22.34
N PHE A 124 -3.79 -9.58 -21.56
CA PHE A 124 -3.09 -10.77 -21.04
C PHE A 124 -1.65 -10.62 -20.53
N ILE A 125 -0.88 -9.64 -21.00
CA ILE A 125 0.44 -9.19 -20.49
C ILE A 125 0.45 -7.67 -20.58
N PRO A 126 0.74 -6.93 -19.52
CA PRO A 126 0.83 -5.48 -19.61
C PRO A 126 2.01 -5.12 -20.51
N ASN A 127 1.73 -4.80 -21.78
CA ASN A 127 2.71 -4.20 -22.68
C ASN A 127 3.02 -2.75 -22.28
N ASP A 128 2.28 -2.21 -21.32
CA ASP A 128 2.51 -0.87 -20.80
C ASP A 128 3.55 -0.93 -19.66
N HIS A 129 4.77 -0.62 -20.04
CA HIS A 129 5.90 -0.52 -19.12
C HIS A 129 5.65 0.43 -17.95
N SER A 130 4.77 1.41 -18.12
CA SER A 130 4.40 2.36 -17.06
C SER A 130 3.62 1.67 -15.93
N VAL A 131 2.74 0.72 -16.27
CA VAL A 131 1.98 -0.06 -15.27
C VAL A 131 2.91 -0.96 -14.47
N ILE A 132 3.87 -1.62 -15.13
CA ILE A 132 4.87 -2.47 -14.45
C ILE A 132 5.70 -1.63 -13.48
N PHE A 133 6.20 -0.49 -13.94
CA PHE A 133 7.01 0.38 -13.08
C PHE A 133 6.20 0.98 -11.92
N SER A 134 4.96 1.39 -12.17
CA SER A 134 4.04 1.85 -11.11
C SER A 134 3.73 0.76 -10.10
N THR A 135 3.56 -0.49 -10.55
CA THR A 135 3.38 -1.68 -9.71
C THR A 135 4.59 -1.87 -8.79
N LEU A 136 5.81 -1.84 -9.35
CA LEU A 136 7.05 -1.95 -8.58
C LEU A 136 7.22 -0.77 -7.60
N SER A 137 6.85 0.44 -8.00
CA SER A 137 6.95 1.65 -7.18
C SER A 137 6.04 1.58 -5.96
N VAL A 138 4.76 1.25 -6.16
CA VAL A 138 3.80 1.12 -5.05
C VAL A 138 4.12 -0.08 -4.17
N PHE A 139 4.54 -1.20 -4.75
CA PHE A 139 5.00 -2.36 -3.99
C PHE A 139 6.18 -2.01 -3.08
N THR A 140 7.23 -1.40 -3.64
CA THR A 140 8.44 -1.03 -2.88
C THR A 140 8.10 -0.01 -1.80
N LEU A 141 7.31 1.01 -2.11
CA LEU A 141 6.87 2.02 -1.15
C LEU A 141 6.11 1.37 0.00
N THR A 142 5.12 0.53 -0.30
CA THR A 142 4.31 -0.15 0.73
C THR A 142 5.14 -1.12 1.57
N PHE A 143 6.05 -1.87 0.94
CA PHE A 143 6.96 -2.75 1.65
C PHE A 143 7.80 -1.99 2.68
N ILE A 144 8.37 -0.86 2.29
CA ILE A 144 9.17 -0.02 3.17
C ILE A 144 8.33 0.58 4.30
N LEU A 145 7.12 1.07 4.00
CA LEU A 145 6.23 1.60 5.03
C LEU A 145 5.84 0.52 6.04
N ALA A 146 5.63 -0.72 5.59
CA ALA A 146 5.37 -1.86 6.48
C ALA A 146 6.56 -2.13 7.43
N LEU A 147 7.82 -1.99 6.95
CA LEU A 147 9.00 -2.06 7.82
C LEU A 147 9.00 -0.95 8.87
N TYR A 148 8.63 0.27 8.50
CA TYR A 148 8.56 1.40 9.44
C TYR A 148 7.45 1.23 10.48
N TYR A 149 6.31 0.62 10.10
CA TYR A 149 5.28 0.25 11.07
C TYR A 149 5.81 -0.72 12.12
N ASP A 150 6.51 -1.76 11.68
CA ASP A 150 7.09 -2.74 12.59
C ASP A 150 8.11 -2.12 13.55
N LEU A 151 8.91 -1.17 13.07
CA LEU A 151 9.86 -0.44 13.90
C LEU A 151 9.17 0.47 14.93
N LYS A 152 8.11 1.16 14.51
CA LYS A 152 7.32 2.03 15.39
C LYS A 152 6.68 1.24 16.52
N ASP A 153 6.12 0.08 16.18
CA ASP A 153 5.37 -0.77 17.10
C ASP A 153 6.27 -1.85 17.75
N SER A 154 7.59 -1.70 17.68
CA SER A 154 8.58 -2.69 18.13
C SER A 154 8.51 -3.04 19.63
N ALA A 155 7.89 -2.18 20.44
CA ALA A 155 7.65 -2.45 21.87
C ALA A 155 6.56 -3.52 22.09
N GLU A 156 5.67 -3.76 21.11
CA GLU A 156 4.63 -4.76 21.20
C GLU A 156 5.20 -6.16 20.91
N GLU A 157 4.75 -7.19 21.66
CA GLU A 157 5.29 -8.56 21.51
C GLU A 157 5.13 -9.14 20.11
N GLU A 158 4.03 -8.82 19.44
CA GLU A 158 3.75 -9.28 18.08
C GLU A 158 4.79 -8.82 17.05
N HIS A 159 5.49 -7.72 17.32
CA HIS A 159 6.45 -7.11 16.40
C HIS A 159 7.91 -7.48 16.69
N LYS A 160 8.22 -8.05 17.86
CA LYS A 160 9.60 -8.42 18.26
C LYS A 160 10.32 -9.34 17.28
N ASN A 161 9.57 -10.19 16.58
CA ASN A 161 10.09 -11.14 15.59
C ASN A 161 10.08 -10.61 14.15
N SER A 162 9.64 -9.37 13.91
CA SER A 162 9.62 -8.80 12.57
C SER A 162 11.03 -8.63 12.00
N PHE A 163 11.14 -8.69 10.67
CA PHE A 163 12.41 -8.51 9.97
C PHE A 163 13.04 -7.14 10.28
N ALA A 164 12.23 -6.08 10.28
CA ALA A 164 12.70 -4.73 10.54
C ALA A 164 13.27 -4.56 11.96
N VAL A 165 12.65 -5.19 12.96
CA VAL A 165 13.13 -5.15 14.35
C VAL A 165 14.43 -5.94 14.49
N LYS A 166 14.54 -7.11 13.85
CA LYS A 166 15.75 -7.95 13.89
C LYS A 166 16.97 -7.28 13.27
N ILE A 167 16.81 -6.61 12.12
CA ILE A 167 17.92 -5.90 11.47
C ILE A 167 18.18 -4.50 12.06
N GLY A 168 17.20 -3.97 12.81
CA GLY A 168 17.27 -2.67 13.47
C GLY A 168 17.02 -1.48 12.53
N ILE A 169 16.73 -0.34 13.15
CA ILE A 169 16.27 0.88 12.46
C ILE A 169 17.28 1.40 11.42
N ARG A 170 18.59 1.32 11.71
CA ARG A 170 19.63 1.81 10.79
C ARG A 170 19.70 0.98 9.50
N TYR A 171 19.61 -0.34 9.60
CA TYR A 171 19.64 -1.21 8.43
C TYR A 171 18.33 -1.15 7.67
N SER A 172 17.18 -1.10 8.34
CA SER A 172 15.88 -0.90 7.69
C SER A 172 15.87 0.40 6.87
N PHE A 173 16.44 1.48 7.41
CA PHE A 173 16.59 2.74 6.68
C PHE A 173 17.50 2.60 5.45
N ARG A 174 18.65 1.93 5.57
CA ARG A 174 19.54 1.68 4.42
C ARG A 174 18.83 0.86 3.34
N VAL A 175 18.14 -0.20 3.72
CA VAL A 175 17.32 -1.02 2.78
C VAL A 175 16.29 -0.14 2.07
N ALA A 176 15.57 0.69 2.82
CA ALA A 176 14.59 1.61 2.26
C ALA A 176 15.19 2.55 1.21
N ILE A 177 16.23 3.28 1.58
CA ILE A 177 16.87 4.26 0.68
C ILE A 177 17.49 3.58 -0.54
N ILE A 178 18.21 2.48 -0.36
CA ILE A 178 18.82 1.75 -1.47
C ILE A 178 17.75 1.26 -2.45
N SER A 179 16.67 0.66 -1.94
CA SER A 179 15.58 0.16 -2.80
C SER A 179 14.91 1.28 -3.59
N MET A 180 14.63 2.42 -2.95
CA MET A 180 14.01 3.57 -3.61
C MET A 180 14.93 4.21 -4.64
N VAL A 181 16.19 4.44 -4.30
CA VAL A 181 17.17 5.02 -5.23
C VAL A 181 17.41 4.09 -6.42
N THR A 182 17.54 2.79 -6.17
CA THR A 182 17.71 1.79 -7.25
C THR A 182 16.51 1.82 -8.19
N LEU A 183 15.29 1.90 -7.66
CA LEU A 183 14.08 1.93 -8.48
C LEU A 183 13.95 3.24 -9.26
N ILE A 184 14.32 4.39 -8.67
CA ILE A 184 14.35 5.68 -9.36
C ILE A 184 15.35 5.64 -10.52
N LEU A 185 16.58 5.17 -10.28
CA LEU A 185 17.60 5.04 -11.32
C LEU A 185 17.15 4.07 -12.42
N PHE A 186 16.59 2.92 -12.04
CA PHE A 186 16.03 1.98 -13.00
C PHE A 186 14.95 2.65 -13.87
N GLY A 187 14.02 3.42 -13.27
CA GLY A 187 13.00 4.14 -14.02
C GLY A 187 13.56 5.15 -15.00
N ILE A 188 14.56 5.95 -14.58
CA ILE A 188 15.21 6.95 -15.43
C ILE A 188 15.89 6.28 -16.63
N PHE A 189 16.64 5.20 -16.39
CA PHE A 189 17.34 4.48 -17.47
C PHE A 189 16.40 3.70 -18.38
N TYR A 190 15.34 3.12 -17.81
CA TYR A 190 14.41 2.29 -18.57
C TYR A 190 13.48 3.09 -19.49
N PHE A 191 13.11 4.31 -19.10
CA PHE A 191 12.24 5.20 -19.86
C PHE A 191 13.03 6.29 -20.64
N ASP A 192 14.35 6.23 -20.68
CA ASP A 192 15.22 7.25 -21.29
C ASP A 192 14.93 8.68 -20.82
N GLY A 193 14.52 8.82 -19.54
CA GLY A 193 14.21 10.12 -18.99
C GLY A 193 13.45 10.11 -17.67
N ILE A 194 13.05 11.31 -17.25
CA ILE A 194 12.33 11.53 -16.02
C ILE A 194 10.82 11.40 -16.29
N THR A 195 10.19 10.42 -15.66
CA THR A 195 8.74 10.20 -15.71
C THR A 195 8.03 10.73 -14.47
N LYS A 196 6.71 10.90 -14.55
CA LYS A 196 5.86 11.27 -13.40
C LYS A 196 6.04 10.29 -12.23
N GLU A 197 6.22 9.00 -12.51
CA GLU A 197 6.45 7.95 -11.52
C GLU A 197 7.78 8.14 -10.80
N THR A 198 8.86 8.42 -11.54
CA THR A 198 10.19 8.64 -10.95
C THR A 198 10.22 9.89 -10.08
N VAL A 199 9.53 10.96 -10.50
CA VAL A 199 9.41 12.19 -9.69
C VAL A 199 8.57 11.94 -8.44
N ALA A 200 7.45 11.25 -8.55
CA ALA A 200 6.60 10.91 -7.40
C ALA A 200 7.36 10.05 -6.39
N LEU A 201 8.12 9.05 -6.88
CA LEU A 201 8.94 8.18 -6.04
C LEU A 201 10.08 8.96 -5.37
N SER A 202 10.69 9.91 -6.07
CA SER A 202 11.72 10.79 -5.51
C SER A 202 11.17 11.65 -4.37
N GLY A 203 10.00 12.25 -4.57
CA GLY A 203 9.30 13.02 -3.53
C GLY A 203 8.92 12.18 -2.31
N ALA A 204 8.40 10.97 -2.54
CA ALA A 204 8.13 10.02 -1.47
C ALA A 204 9.41 9.62 -0.71
N THR A 205 10.53 9.46 -1.42
CA THR A 205 11.84 9.17 -0.81
C THR A 205 12.30 10.30 0.10
N VAL A 206 12.19 11.55 -0.34
CA VAL A 206 12.49 12.73 0.49
C VAL A 206 11.59 12.77 1.72
N TYR A 207 10.30 12.52 1.56
CA TYR A 207 9.37 12.45 2.68
C TYR A 207 9.71 11.32 3.66
N MET A 208 10.23 10.20 3.19
CA MET A 208 10.70 9.11 4.05
C MET A 208 11.88 9.49 4.93
N LEU A 209 12.76 10.39 4.50
CA LEU A 209 13.81 10.96 5.36
C LEU A 209 13.21 11.68 6.56
N PHE A 210 12.11 12.43 6.32
CA PHE A 210 11.36 13.10 7.38
C PHE A 210 10.70 12.08 8.32
N ILE A 211 10.05 11.03 7.80
CA ILE A 211 9.44 9.96 8.60
C ILE A 211 10.51 9.30 9.48
N HIS A 212 11.67 8.98 8.92
CA HIS A 212 12.75 8.34 9.64
C HIS A 212 13.21 9.20 10.83
N SER A 213 13.40 10.50 10.63
CA SER A 213 13.77 11.42 11.72
C SER A 213 12.72 11.48 12.83
N LYS A 214 11.42 11.40 12.47
CA LYS A 214 10.33 11.38 13.46
C LYS A 214 10.28 10.07 14.25
N ILE A 215 10.51 8.94 13.60
CA ILE A 215 10.58 7.63 14.27
C ILE A 215 11.77 7.58 15.24
N LEU A 216 12.95 8.05 14.82
CA LEU A 216 14.13 8.13 15.68
C LEU A 216 13.87 8.95 16.93
N ASN A 217 13.08 10.02 16.84
CA ASN A 217 12.73 10.90 17.94
C ASN A 217 11.50 10.41 18.75
N GLY A 218 11.00 9.19 18.52
CA GLY A 218 9.82 8.64 19.17
C GLY A 218 8.51 9.36 18.87
N LYS A 219 8.48 10.20 17.82
CA LYS A 219 7.31 11.01 17.40
C LYS A 219 6.59 10.44 16.17
N GLY A 220 6.91 9.21 15.77
CA GLY A 220 6.26 8.55 14.62
C GLY A 220 4.79 8.26 14.93
N SER A 221 3.87 8.78 14.12
CA SER A 221 2.46 8.40 14.16
C SER A 221 2.09 7.61 12.91
N THR A 222 1.04 6.81 13.01
CA THR A 222 0.48 6.06 11.88
C THR A 222 0.19 6.98 10.69
N TYR A 223 -0.46 8.13 10.96
CA TYR A 223 -0.80 9.10 9.91
C TYR A 223 0.42 9.69 9.19
N ILE A 224 1.52 9.93 9.90
CA ILE A 224 2.76 10.43 9.29
C ILE A 224 3.33 9.40 8.32
N ILE A 225 3.30 8.10 8.68
CA ILE A 225 3.78 7.03 7.82
C ILE A 225 2.89 6.91 6.58
N ASP A 226 1.57 6.84 6.78
CA ASP A 226 0.60 6.70 5.68
C ASP A 226 0.57 7.92 4.74
N SER A 227 0.89 9.12 5.25
CA SER A 227 0.97 10.34 4.43
C SER A 227 1.98 10.23 3.28
N CYS A 228 2.90 9.27 3.33
CA CYS A 228 3.82 9.00 2.22
C CYS A 228 3.07 8.61 0.94
N PHE A 229 1.95 7.89 1.04
CA PHE A 229 1.07 7.58 -0.10
C PHE A 229 0.43 8.84 -0.69
N ILE A 230 0.01 9.76 0.19
CA ILE A 230 -0.57 11.05 -0.25
C ILE A 230 0.48 11.89 -0.97
N VAL A 231 1.70 11.98 -0.42
CA VAL A 231 2.81 12.71 -1.05
C VAL A 231 3.11 12.13 -2.43
N TYR A 232 3.23 10.80 -2.53
CA TYR A 232 3.42 10.12 -3.81
C TYR A 232 2.31 10.46 -4.80
N ALA A 233 1.04 10.32 -4.39
CA ALA A 233 -0.11 10.55 -5.24
C ALA A 233 -0.22 12.02 -5.71
N LEU A 234 -0.01 12.99 -4.82
CA LEU A 234 -0.09 14.40 -5.16
C LEU A 234 1.00 14.81 -6.16
N ILE A 235 2.24 14.36 -5.96
CA ILE A 235 3.34 14.64 -6.88
C ILE A 235 3.06 14.00 -8.24
N PHE A 236 2.60 12.74 -8.27
CA PHE A 236 2.24 12.06 -9.50
C PHE A 236 1.17 12.83 -10.28
N LEU A 237 0.08 13.26 -9.61
CA LEU A 237 -1.00 14.02 -10.24
C LEU A 237 -0.51 15.39 -10.77
N ALA A 238 0.29 16.10 -9.98
CA ALA A 238 0.86 17.38 -10.41
C ALA A 238 1.67 17.24 -11.71
N PHE A 239 2.52 16.22 -11.79
CA PHE A 239 3.32 15.95 -13.00
C PHE A 239 2.50 15.39 -14.16
N LYS A 240 1.42 14.64 -13.90
CA LYS A 240 0.49 14.18 -14.96
C LYS A 240 -0.12 15.34 -15.73
N HIS A 241 -0.37 16.48 -15.07
CA HIS A 241 -0.94 17.68 -15.70
C HIS A 241 0.11 18.62 -16.30
N LEU A 242 1.39 18.52 -15.91
CA LEU A 242 2.46 19.38 -16.43
C LEU A 242 3.09 18.83 -17.72
N ILE A 243 2.98 17.52 -17.99
CA ILE A 243 3.62 16.84 -19.12
C ILE A 243 2.59 16.55 -20.26
N GLN A 244 1.31 16.87 -20.05
CA GLN A 244 0.29 16.91 -21.12
C GLN A 244 0.31 18.26 -21.83
#